data_41053e9285fb7c3096f9d773feede3fb
#
_entry.id   41053e9285fb7c3096f9d773feede3fb
#
_cell.length_a   1.000
_cell.length_b   1.000
_cell.length_c   1.000
_cell.angle_alpha   90.00
_cell.angle_beta   90.00
_cell.angle_gamma   90.00
#
_symmetry.space_group_name_H-M   'P 1'
#
loop_
_entity.id
_entity.type
_entity.pdbx_description
1 polymer ?
#
loop_
_entity_poly.entity_id
_entity_poly.type
_entity_poly.pdbx_seq_one_letter_code
_entity_poly.pdbx_strand_id
1 'polypeptide(L)'
;MIRILVAVGLVLGLAFVARAQSLDPASQEALDQTLRLLLDPAARRAEVSRSPQGVAADQQVRALAGSEALSQEVYALAGQVLSELVQNTGGDTQKMLRALDRARTDPAAFAALLSPATQQRLRELAVKLSDKPR
;
A
#
# COMPACT_ATOMS: atom_id res chain seq x y z
N MET A 1 8.75 -1.99 11.89
CA MET A 1 7.94 -0.88 11.35
C MET A 1 8.41 -0.40 9.98
N ILE A 2 9.69 -0.10 9.83
CA ILE A 2 10.23 0.41 8.56
C ILE A 2 9.95 -0.53 7.39
N ARG A 3 10.15 -1.84 7.56
CA ARG A 3 9.92 -2.84 6.50
C ARG A 3 8.48 -2.85 5.99
N ILE A 4 7.50 -2.69 6.88
CA ILE A 4 6.09 -2.65 6.51
C ILE A 4 5.76 -1.37 5.75
N LEU A 5 6.25 -0.23 6.22
CA LEU A 5 6.03 1.03 5.53
C LEU A 5 6.66 1.02 4.14
N VAL A 6 7.83 0.39 3.99
CA VAL A 6 8.46 0.19 2.68
C VAL A 6 7.59 -0.71 1.79
N ALA A 7 7.06 -1.81 2.33
CA ALA A 7 6.20 -2.72 1.57
C ALA A 7 4.90 -2.04 1.15
N VAL A 8 4.26 -1.31 2.05
CA VAL A 8 3.04 -0.55 1.74
C VAL A 8 3.34 0.51 0.69
N GLY A 9 4.44 1.25 0.86
CA GLY A 9 4.87 2.26 -0.10
C GLY A 9 5.18 1.67 -1.47
N LEU A 10 5.80 0.49 -1.53
CA LEU A 10 6.09 -0.20 -2.78
C LEU A 10 4.81 -0.56 -3.53
N VAL A 11 3.84 -1.16 -2.83
CA VAL A 11 2.55 -1.54 -3.42
C VAL A 11 1.81 -0.31 -3.95
N LEU A 12 1.71 0.73 -3.13
CA LEU A 12 1.02 1.96 -3.52
C LEU A 12 1.77 2.72 -4.60
N GLY A 13 3.09 2.79 -4.50
CA GLY A 13 3.94 3.48 -5.48
C GLY A 13 3.82 2.89 -6.88
N LEU A 14 3.77 1.57 -7.01
CA LEU A 14 3.61 0.91 -8.30
C LEU A 14 2.21 1.17 -8.90
N ALA A 15 1.18 1.24 -8.08
CA ALA A 15 -0.16 1.56 -8.53
C ALA A 15 -0.25 3.00 -9.06
N PHE A 16 0.48 3.95 -8.45
CA PHE A 16 0.45 5.35 -8.84
C PHE A 16 1.35 5.69 -10.04
N VAL A 17 2.52 5.05 -10.17
CA VAL A 17 3.48 5.36 -11.25
C VAL A 17 2.88 5.21 -12.63
N ALA A 18 1.98 4.25 -12.83
CA ALA A 18 1.34 4.02 -14.13
C ALA A 18 0.32 5.10 -14.50
N ARG A 19 -0.12 5.95 -13.56
CA ARG A 19 -1.27 6.84 -13.76
C ARG A 19 -1.11 8.24 -13.17
N ALA A 20 0.13 8.63 -12.82
CA ALA A 20 0.41 9.88 -12.11
C ALA A 20 0.26 11.16 -12.95
N GLN A 21 -0.20 11.07 -14.20
CA GLN A 21 -0.17 12.20 -15.12
C GLN A 21 -1.47 13.00 -15.23
N SER A 22 -2.54 12.65 -14.47
CA SER A 22 -3.78 13.39 -14.58
C SER A 22 -4.49 13.53 -13.23
N LEU A 23 -4.94 14.76 -12.96
CA LEU A 23 -5.73 15.17 -11.79
C LEU A 23 -7.23 15.24 -12.10
N ASP A 24 -7.70 14.51 -13.11
CA ASP A 24 -9.07 14.54 -13.61
C ASP A 24 -9.95 13.43 -12.98
N PRO A 25 -11.23 13.32 -13.33
CA PRO A 25 -12.13 12.26 -12.84
C PRO A 25 -11.59 10.84 -13.08
N ALA A 26 -10.76 10.64 -14.11
CA ALA A 26 -10.12 9.34 -14.37
C ALA A 26 -9.16 8.95 -13.24
N SER A 27 -8.52 9.91 -12.59
CA SER A 27 -7.65 9.64 -11.44
C SER A 27 -8.43 9.14 -10.22
N GLN A 28 -9.63 9.65 -9.97
CA GLN A 28 -10.49 9.16 -8.90
C GLN A 28 -10.95 7.74 -9.16
N GLU A 29 -11.34 7.44 -10.40
CA GLU A 29 -11.70 6.08 -10.79
C GLU A 29 -10.51 5.12 -10.64
N ALA A 30 -9.30 5.56 -11.02
CA ALA A 30 -8.09 4.78 -10.83
C ALA A 30 -7.81 4.50 -9.35
N LEU A 31 -8.03 5.48 -8.46
CA LEU A 31 -7.89 5.29 -7.02
C LEU A 31 -8.89 4.28 -6.49
N ASP A 32 -10.15 4.36 -6.91
CA ASP A 32 -11.19 3.42 -6.50
C ASP A 32 -10.87 2.00 -6.96
N GLN A 33 -10.38 1.84 -8.20
CA GLN A 33 -9.94 0.55 -8.72
C GLN A 33 -8.77 0.00 -7.93
N THR A 34 -7.78 0.84 -7.62
CA THR A 34 -6.62 0.45 -6.84
C THR A 34 -7.04 -0.02 -5.45
N LEU A 35 -7.92 0.73 -4.80
CA LEU A 35 -8.42 0.36 -3.49
C LEU A 35 -9.16 -0.99 -3.53
N ARG A 36 -9.96 -1.20 -4.55
CA ARG A 36 -10.66 -2.48 -4.76
C ARG A 36 -9.68 -3.63 -4.92
N LEU A 37 -8.61 -3.44 -5.72
CA LEU A 37 -7.59 -4.46 -5.92
C LEU A 37 -6.85 -4.80 -4.61
N LEU A 38 -6.59 -3.80 -3.77
CA LEU A 38 -5.91 -4.03 -2.50
C LEU A 38 -6.78 -4.80 -1.51
N LEU A 39 -8.10 -4.60 -1.56
CA LEU A 39 -9.04 -5.20 -0.61
C LEU A 39 -9.64 -6.52 -1.10
N ASP A 40 -9.67 -6.77 -2.40
CA ASP A 40 -10.26 -7.99 -2.99
C ASP A 40 -9.17 -8.90 -3.52
N PRO A 41 -8.90 -10.05 -2.85
CA PRO A 41 -7.86 -10.98 -3.27
C PRO A 41 -8.08 -11.57 -4.68
N ALA A 42 -9.32 -11.84 -5.06
CA ALA A 42 -9.62 -12.42 -6.37
C ALA A 42 -9.35 -11.42 -7.49
N ALA A 43 -9.81 -10.18 -7.34
CA ALA A 43 -9.53 -9.10 -8.29
C ALA A 43 -8.02 -8.84 -8.41
N ARG A 44 -7.31 -8.85 -7.29
CA ARG A 44 -5.86 -8.64 -7.26
C ARG A 44 -5.11 -9.73 -8.02
N ARG A 45 -5.47 -10.99 -7.81
CA ARG A 45 -4.82 -12.10 -8.54
C ARG A 45 -4.99 -11.98 -10.04
N ALA A 46 -6.19 -11.60 -10.48
CA ALA A 46 -6.47 -11.41 -11.91
C ALA A 46 -5.62 -10.27 -12.49
N GLU A 47 -5.48 -9.17 -11.76
CA GLU A 47 -4.72 -8.01 -12.22
C GLU A 47 -3.21 -8.25 -12.18
N VAL A 48 -2.71 -8.86 -11.11
CA VAL A 48 -1.29 -9.18 -10.94
C VAL A 48 -0.78 -10.01 -12.12
N SER A 49 -1.56 -10.99 -12.58
CA SER A 49 -1.15 -11.86 -13.68
C SER A 49 -1.09 -11.17 -15.03
N ARG A 50 -1.61 -9.94 -15.16
CA ARG A 50 -1.63 -9.19 -16.41
C ARG A 50 -0.37 -8.39 -16.70
N SER A 51 0.45 -8.13 -15.68
CA SER A 51 1.67 -7.32 -15.87
C SER A 51 2.87 -7.91 -15.14
N PRO A 52 4.07 -7.86 -15.76
CA PRO A 52 5.30 -8.29 -15.08
C PRO A 52 5.59 -7.49 -13.80
N GLN A 53 5.25 -6.21 -13.80
CA GLN A 53 5.45 -5.34 -12.62
C GLN A 53 4.53 -5.75 -11.48
N GLY A 54 3.29 -6.11 -11.77
CA GLY A 54 2.34 -6.62 -10.78
C GLY A 54 2.83 -7.93 -10.16
N VAL A 55 3.32 -8.84 -11.00
CA VAL A 55 3.90 -10.12 -10.53
C VAL A 55 5.11 -9.87 -9.64
N ALA A 56 6.01 -8.99 -10.04
CA ALA A 56 7.21 -8.66 -9.25
C ALA A 56 6.83 -8.04 -7.90
N ALA A 57 5.88 -7.12 -7.87
CA ALA A 57 5.41 -6.49 -6.64
C ALA A 57 4.77 -7.53 -5.70
N ASP A 58 3.92 -8.41 -6.21
CA ASP A 58 3.29 -9.46 -5.42
C ASP A 58 4.33 -10.43 -4.84
N GLN A 59 5.33 -10.81 -5.62
CA GLN A 59 6.42 -11.65 -5.15
C GLN A 59 7.20 -10.99 -4.02
N GLN A 60 7.47 -9.70 -4.11
CA GLN A 60 8.15 -8.96 -3.03
C GLN A 60 7.30 -8.92 -1.76
N VAL A 61 6.00 -8.69 -1.87
CA VAL A 61 5.10 -8.72 -0.72
C VAL A 61 5.09 -10.11 -0.07
N ARG A 62 4.99 -11.16 -0.88
CA ARG A 62 5.00 -12.55 -0.38
C ARG A 62 6.31 -12.91 0.28
N ALA A 63 7.42 -12.49 -0.30
CA ALA A 63 8.75 -12.74 0.27
C ALA A 63 8.92 -12.03 1.62
N LEU A 64 8.44 -10.79 1.73
CA LEU A 64 8.48 -10.03 2.97
C LEU A 64 7.55 -10.62 4.02
N ALA A 65 6.32 -10.96 3.64
CA ALA A 65 5.32 -11.50 4.55
C ALA A 65 5.61 -12.93 4.97
N GLY A 66 6.06 -13.76 4.03
CA GLY A 66 6.44 -15.14 4.28
C GLY A 66 5.29 -16.13 4.35
N SER A 67 4.05 -15.68 4.33
CA SER A 67 2.87 -16.53 4.26
C SER A 67 1.76 -15.83 3.49
N GLU A 68 0.82 -16.61 2.96
CA GLU A 68 -0.33 -16.05 2.26
C GLU A 68 -1.20 -15.20 3.20
N ALA A 69 -1.43 -15.65 4.42
CA ALA A 69 -2.22 -14.91 5.41
C ALA A 69 -1.61 -13.54 5.70
N LEU A 70 -0.31 -13.48 5.93
CA LEU A 70 0.39 -12.22 6.19
C LEU A 70 0.43 -11.33 4.94
N SER A 71 0.55 -11.90 3.74
CA SER A 71 0.45 -11.15 2.48
C SER A 71 -0.90 -10.46 2.37
N GLN A 72 -2.00 -11.16 2.71
CA GLN A 72 -3.33 -10.56 2.70
C GLN A 72 -3.45 -9.42 3.71
N GLU A 73 -2.86 -9.58 4.90
CA GLU A 73 -2.82 -8.49 5.90
C GLU A 73 -2.05 -7.27 5.39
N VAL A 74 -0.93 -7.46 4.69
CA VAL A 74 -0.16 -6.36 4.10
C VAL A 74 -1.02 -5.61 3.07
N TYR A 75 -1.69 -6.33 2.18
CA TYR A 75 -2.55 -5.71 1.17
C TYR A 75 -3.74 -4.98 1.81
N ALA A 76 -4.39 -5.58 2.81
CA ALA A 76 -5.51 -4.94 3.51
C ALA A 76 -5.06 -3.65 4.22
N LEU A 77 -3.89 -3.68 4.85
CA LEU A 77 -3.32 -2.51 5.49
C LEU A 77 -2.96 -1.43 4.47
N ALA A 78 -2.40 -1.83 3.32
CA ALA A 78 -2.11 -0.90 2.23
C ALA A 78 -3.39 -0.20 1.74
N GLY A 79 -4.49 -0.94 1.61
CA GLY A 79 -5.79 -0.38 1.26
C GLY A 79 -6.29 0.63 2.28
N GLN A 80 -6.14 0.31 3.56
CA GLN A 80 -6.53 1.22 4.64
C GLN A 80 -5.69 2.50 4.64
N VAL A 81 -4.37 2.37 4.48
CA VAL A 81 -3.46 3.52 4.37
C VAL A 81 -3.83 4.39 3.16
N LEU A 82 -4.09 3.77 2.02
CA LEU A 82 -4.50 4.51 0.82
C LEU A 82 -5.80 5.28 1.06
N SER A 83 -6.79 4.66 1.69
CA SER A 83 -8.06 5.30 2.02
C SER A 83 -7.84 6.53 2.91
N GLU A 84 -7.00 6.42 3.94
CA GLU A 84 -6.68 7.55 4.81
C GLU A 84 -5.93 8.66 4.07
N LEU A 85 -5.00 8.30 3.19
CA LEU A 85 -4.28 9.29 2.38
C LEU A 85 -5.24 10.04 1.46
N VAL A 86 -6.20 9.35 0.84
CA VAL A 86 -7.22 10.00 0.02
C VAL A 86 -8.01 11.01 0.85
N GLN A 87 -8.44 10.62 2.05
CA GLN A 87 -9.19 11.52 2.94
C GLN A 87 -8.35 12.73 3.37
N ASN A 88 -7.10 12.50 3.74
CA ASN A 88 -6.22 13.57 4.24
C ASN A 88 -5.76 14.54 3.16
N THR A 89 -5.67 14.08 1.92
CA THR A 89 -5.19 14.90 0.79
C THR A 89 -6.30 15.41 -0.10
N GLY A 90 -7.55 15.05 0.18
CA GLY A 90 -8.68 15.40 -0.68
C GLY A 90 -8.62 14.79 -2.07
N GLY A 91 -7.86 13.70 -2.24
CA GLY A 91 -7.68 13.02 -3.53
C GLY A 91 -6.63 13.67 -4.42
N ASP A 92 -5.86 14.63 -3.91
CA ASP A 92 -4.78 15.28 -4.66
C ASP A 92 -3.61 14.30 -4.85
N THR A 93 -3.42 13.86 -6.08
CA THR A 93 -2.42 12.84 -6.43
C THR A 93 -1.00 13.26 -6.07
N GLN A 94 -0.65 14.54 -6.28
CA GLN A 94 0.68 15.02 -5.95
C GLN A 94 0.95 15.02 -4.45
N LYS A 95 -0.04 15.40 -3.64
CA LYS A 95 0.08 15.32 -2.19
C LYS A 95 0.22 13.87 -1.73
N MET A 96 -0.50 12.94 -2.35
CA MET A 96 -0.40 11.52 -2.06
C MET A 96 0.99 10.98 -2.39
N LEU A 97 1.55 11.35 -3.55
CA LEU A 97 2.91 10.94 -3.93
C LEU A 97 3.96 11.48 -2.96
N ARG A 98 3.82 12.73 -2.51
CA ARG A 98 4.73 13.30 -1.50
C ARG A 98 4.62 12.56 -0.16
N ALA A 99 3.41 12.17 0.24
CA ALA A 99 3.21 11.38 1.45
C ALA A 99 3.87 10.01 1.33
N LEU A 100 3.74 9.34 0.18
CA LEU A 100 4.39 8.05 -0.07
C LEU A 100 5.92 8.18 -0.10
N ASP A 101 6.45 9.24 -0.68
CA ASP A 101 7.88 9.51 -0.64
C ASP A 101 8.36 9.72 0.80
N ARG A 102 7.56 10.40 1.61
CA ARG A 102 7.85 10.58 3.04
C ARG A 102 7.88 9.24 3.79
N ALA A 103 7.06 8.28 3.38
CA ALA A 103 7.11 6.94 3.97
C ALA A 103 8.48 6.28 3.81
N ARG A 104 9.19 6.60 2.74
CA ARG A 104 10.53 6.08 2.46
C ARG A 104 11.61 6.87 3.19
N THR A 105 11.48 8.19 3.22
CA THR A 105 12.54 9.09 3.73
C THR A 105 12.39 9.39 5.23
N ASP A 106 11.16 9.47 5.72
CA ASP A 106 10.85 9.74 7.12
C ASP A 106 9.63 8.93 7.56
N PRO A 107 9.82 7.63 7.86
CA PRO A 107 8.71 6.75 8.22
C PRO A 107 7.92 7.22 9.44
N ALA A 108 8.56 7.85 10.42
CA ALA A 108 7.89 8.34 11.62
C ALA A 108 6.92 9.47 11.28
N ALA A 109 7.33 10.41 10.43
CA ALA A 109 6.47 11.50 9.98
C ALA A 109 5.30 10.98 9.15
N PHE A 110 5.52 9.97 8.30
CA PHE A 110 4.45 9.34 7.56
C PHE A 110 3.44 8.65 8.50
N ALA A 111 3.92 7.88 9.46
CA ALA A 111 3.06 7.20 10.43
C ALA A 111 2.18 8.19 11.21
N ALA A 112 2.70 9.39 11.50
CA ALA A 112 1.95 10.44 12.20
C ALA A 112 0.75 10.97 11.39
N LEU A 113 0.74 10.78 10.06
CA LEU A 113 -0.40 11.14 9.21
C LEU A 113 -1.55 10.15 9.29
N LEU A 114 -1.30 8.97 9.85
CA LEU A 114 -2.28 7.89 9.91
C LEU A 114 -3.08 7.96 11.22
N SER A 115 -4.30 7.41 11.18
CA SER A 115 -5.12 7.32 12.38
C SER A 115 -4.46 6.43 13.44
N PRO A 116 -4.78 6.60 14.75
CA PRO A 116 -4.26 5.73 15.79
C PRO A 116 -4.56 4.24 15.55
N ALA A 117 -5.74 3.92 15.00
CA ALA A 117 -6.12 2.56 14.66
C ALA A 117 -5.20 1.95 13.60
N THR A 118 -4.89 2.70 12.56
CA THR A 118 -3.98 2.26 11.49
C THR A 118 -2.55 2.13 12.00
N GLN A 119 -2.09 3.06 12.83
CA GLN A 119 -0.78 2.97 13.48
C GLN A 119 -0.67 1.72 14.34
N GLN A 120 -1.73 1.37 15.06
CA GLN A 120 -1.78 0.15 15.86
C GLN A 120 -1.65 -1.09 14.98
N ARG A 121 -2.40 -1.16 13.88
CA ARG A 121 -2.31 -2.27 12.93
C ARG A 121 -0.92 -2.39 12.31
N LEU A 122 -0.28 -1.27 12.00
CA LEU A 122 1.11 -1.27 11.52
C LEU A 122 2.04 -1.92 12.54
N ARG A 123 1.92 -1.55 13.81
CA ARG A 123 2.75 -2.13 14.87
C ARG A 123 2.50 -3.63 15.04
N GLU A 124 1.25 -4.03 15.04
CA GLU A 124 0.86 -5.45 15.17
C GLU A 124 1.41 -6.29 14.02
N LEU A 125 1.28 -5.79 12.80
CA LEU A 125 1.80 -6.48 11.63
C LEU A 125 3.33 -6.50 11.64
N ALA A 126 3.98 -5.44 12.10
CA ALA A 126 5.44 -5.40 12.26
C ALA A 126 5.92 -6.52 13.20
N VAL A 127 5.24 -6.72 14.32
CA VAL A 127 5.56 -7.80 15.26
C VAL A 127 5.37 -9.15 14.60
N LYS A 128 4.26 -9.38 13.91
CA LYS A 128 4.01 -10.65 13.20
C LYS A 128 5.09 -10.96 12.17
N LEU A 129 5.53 -9.96 11.42
CA LEU A 129 6.58 -10.14 10.41
C LEU A 129 7.95 -10.38 11.04
N SER A 130 8.22 -9.78 12.19
CA SER A 130 9.47 -9.96 12.92
C SER A 130 9.59 -11.33 13.59
N ASP A 131 8.47 -11.89 14.05
CA ASP A 131 8.41 -13.20 14.72
C ASP A 131 8.37 -14.37 13.74
N LYS A 132 8.41 -14.09 12.46
CA LYS A 132 8.39 -15.10 11.41
C LYS A 132 9.62 -16.01 11.50
N PRO A 133 9.45 -17.34 11.52
CA PRO A 133 10.58 -18.26 11.46
C PRO A 133 11.32 -18.13 10.13
N ARG A 134 12.63 -18.10 10.21
CA ARG A 134 13.48 -18.02 9.03
C ARG A 134 13.73 -19.42 8.45
#